data_72ca49875733bfcf84964c16c59795af
#
_entry.id   72ca49875733bfcf84964c16c59795af
#
_cell.length_a   1.000
_cell.length_b   1.000
_cell.length_c   1.000
_cell.angle_alpha   90.00
_cell.angle_beta   90.00
_cell.angle_gamma   90.00
#
_symmetry.space_group_name_H-M   'P 1'
#
loop_
_entity.id
_entity.type
_entity.pdbx_description
1 polymer ?
#
loop_
_entity_poly.entity_id
_entity_poly.type
_entity_poly.pdbx_seq_one_letter_code
_entity_poly.pdbx_strand_id
1 'polypeptide(L)' 'MQRLVLVLAGVMGAAGVVLAAAGAHAGSGAGLESASAMLLFHACAAIAAVLALRNALL' A
#
# COMPACT_ATOMS: atom_id res chain seq x y z
N MET A 1 -6.25 16.65 5.65
CA MET A 1 -6.68 15.66 4.68
C MET A 1 -5.51 14.94 4.02
N GLN A 2 -4.60 15.67 3.39
CA GLN A 2 -3.48 15.01 2.71
C GLN A 2 -2.59 14.21 3.66
N ARG A 3 -2.33 14.76 4.84
CA ARG A 3 -1.52 14.07 5.83
C ARG A 3 -2.15 12.73 6.22
N LEU A 4 -3.46 12.73 6.43
CA LEU A 4 -4.17 11.52 6.80
C LEU A 4 -4.07 10.46 5.70
N VAL A 5 -4.24 10.86 4.45
CA VAL A 5 -4.13 9.94 3.32
C VAL A 5 -2.72 9.35 3.24
N LEU A 6 -1.70 10.17 3.42
CA LEU A 6 -0.32 9.69 3.38
C LEU A 6 -0.01 8.72 4.52
N VAL A 7 -0.51 9.00 5.72
CA VAL A 7 -0.33 8.09 6.86
C VAL A 7 -1.03 6.76 6.59
N LEU A 8 -2.25 6.80 6.10
CA LEU A 8 -2.99 5.57 5.78
C LEU A 8 -2.32 4.79 4.66
N ALA A 9 -1.79 5.47 3.66
CA ALA A 9 -1.06 4.81 2.59
C ALA A 9 0.20 4.12 3.12
N GLY A 10 0.90 4.77 4.05
CA GLY A 10 2.07 4.18 4.69
C GLY A 10 1.71 2.94 5.49
N VAL A 11 0.62 2.98 6.25
CA VAL A 11 0.12 1.83 7.00
C VAL A 11 -0.24 0.69 6.06
N MET A 12 -0.93 0.99 4.96
CA MET A 12 -1.29 -0.02 3.97
C MET A 12 -0.05 -0.66 3.34
N GLY A 13 0.95 0.15 3.03
CA GLY A 13 2.20 -0.36 2.48
C GLY A 13 2.93 -1.28 3.46
N ALA A 14 3.00 -0.88 4.74
CA ALA A 14 3.61 -1.69 5.77
C ALA A 14 2.86 -3.01 5.96
N ALA A 15 1.53 -2.96 5.98
CA ALA A 15 0.71 -4.16 6.09
C ALA A 15 0.93 -5.09 4.90
N GLY A 16 1.08 -4.52 3.70
CA GLY A 16 1.36 -5.31 2.50
C GLY A 16 2.68 -6.05 2.60
N VAL A 17 3.73 -5.39 3.10
CA VAL A 17 5.04 -6.01 3.27
C VAL A 17 4.96 -7.15 4.30
N VAL A 18 4.27 -6.92 5.41
CA VAL A 18 4.10 -7.96 6.45
C VAL A 18 3.37 -9.17 5.87
N LEU A 19 2.30 -8.95 5.10
CA LEU A 19 1.55 -10.05 4.50
C LEU A 19 2.39 -10.80 3.46
N ALA A 20 3.20 -10.09 2.70
CA ALA A 20 4.10 -10.73 1.73
C ALA A 20 5.10 -11.63 2.45
N ALA A 21 5.68 -11.15 3.54
CA ALA A 21 6.62 -11.94 4.33
C ALA A 21 5.94 -13.16 4.96
N ALA A 22 4.73 -12.98 5.50
CA ALA A 22 3.98 -14.07 6.08
C ALA A 22 3.65 -15.15 5.04
N GLY A 23 3.25 -14.73 3.84
CA GLY A 23 2.96 -15.66 2.76
C GLY A 23 4.17 -16.45 2.33
N ALA A 24 5.33 -15.82 2.23
CA ALA A 24 6.57 -16.47 1.86
C ALA A 24 6.99 -17.52 2.89
N HIS A 25 6.83 -17.20 4.17
CA HIS A 25 7.22 -18.12 5.25
C HIS A 25 6.23 -19.25 5.45
N ALA A 26 4.94 -18.98 5.25
CA ALA A 26 3.90 -19.98 5.47
C ALA A 26 3.82 -21.04 4.36
N GLY A 27 4.33 -20.74 3.19
CA GLY A 27 4.30 -21.67 2.07
C GLY A 27 2.93 -21.92 1.47
N SER A 28 1.90 -21.25 1.97
CA SER A 28 0.53 -21.40 1.47
C SER A 28 0.00 -20.07 0.98
N GLY A 29 0.81 -19.35 0.24
CA GLY A 29 0.67 -17.96 0.10
C GLY A 29 -0.24 -17.42 -0.99
N ALA A 30 -1.00 -18.25 -1.70
CA ALA A 30 -1.76 -17.76 -2.85
C ALA A 30 -2.67 -16.58 -2.50
N GLY A 31 -3.43 -16.70 -1.41
CA GLY A 31 -4.30 -15.62 -0.96
C GLY A 31 -3.55 -14.43 -0.38
N LEU A 32 -2.52 -14.71 0.42
CA LEU A 32 -1.73 -13.65 1.04
C LEU A 32 -0.90 -12.89 0.03
N GLU A 33 -0.37 -13.58 -0.95
CA GLU A 33 0.41 -12.95 -2.01
C GLU A 33 -0.44 -11.95 -2.78
N SER A 34 -1.65 -12.36 -3.15
CA SER A 34 -2.57 -11.49 -3.86
C SER A 34 -2.99 -10.29 -3.00
N ALA A 35 -3.29 -10.53 -1.73
CA ALA A 35 -3.68 -9.47 -0.81
C ALA A 35 -2.54 -8.46 -0.62
N SER A 36 -1.30 -8.95 -0.45
CA SER A 36 -0.15 -8.06 -0.27
C SER A 36 0.10 -7.21 -1.50
N ALA A 37 -0.01 -7.82 -2.69
CA ALA A 37 0.17 -7.10 -3.95
C ALA A 37 -0.88 -6.01 -4.10
N MET A 38 -2.13 -6.29 -3.77
CA MET A 38 -3.20 -5.30 -3.86
C MET A 38 -2.99 -4.16 -2.88
N LEU A 39 -2.57 -4.46 -1.64
CA LEU A 39 -2.30 -3.42 -0.65
C LEU A 39 -1.17 -2.51 -1.09
N LEU A 40 -0.08 -3.08 -1.58
CA LEU A 40 1.06 -2.30 -2.04
C LEU A 40 0.69 -1.44 -3.24
N PHE A 41 -0.06 -2.01 -4.16
CA PHE A 41 -0.51 -1.29 -5.34
C PHE A 41 -1.38 -0.10 -4.97
N HIS A 42 -2.34 -0.30 -4.05
CA HIS A 42 -3.21 0.77 -3.60
C HIS A 42 -2.46 1.84 -2.82
N ALA A 43 -1.49 1.44 -2.01
CA ALA A 43 -0.67 2.41 -1.28
C ALA A 43 0.11 3.31 -2.22
N CYS A 44 0.74 2.74 -3.25
CA CYS A 44 1.46 3.51 -4.24
C CYS A 44 0.53 4.44 -5.01
N ALA A 45 -0.65 3.94 -5.39
CA ALA A 45 -1.63 4.73 -6.13
C ALA A 45 -2.13 5.90 -5.28
N ALA A 46 -2.36 5.68 -4.00
CA ALA A 46 -2.81 6.75 -3.10
C ALA A 46 -1.76 7.84 -2.95
N ILE A 47 -0.51 7.48 -2.81
CA ILE A 47 0.59 8.45 -2.71
C ILE A 47 0.71 9.22 -4.02
N ALA A 48 0.67 8.53 -5.14
CA ALA A 48 0.75 9.18 -6.44
C ALA A 48 -0.39 10.15 -6.67
N ALA A 49 -1.61 9.78 -6.26
CA ALA A 49 -2.78 10.63 -6.38
C ALA A 49 -2.63 11.91 -5.56
N VAL A 50 -2.14 11.79 -4.32
CA VAL A 50 -1.92 12.96 -3.46
C VAL A 50 -0.88 13.88 -4.07
N LEU A 51 0.23 13.34 -4.56
CA LEU A 51 1.29 14.15 -5.16
C LEU A 51 0.80 14.86 -6.44
N ALA A 52 0.04 14.14 -7.26
CA ALA A 52 -0.51 14.73 -8.48
C ALA A 52 -1.47 15.88 -8.15
N LEU A 53 -2.31 15.68 -7.14
CA LEU A 53 -3.26 16.71 -6.73
C LEU A 53 -2.54 17.95 -6.19
N ARG A 54 -1.50 17.74 -5.38
CA ARG A 54 -0.72 18.86 -4.85
C ARG A 54 -0.07 19.66 -5.97
N ASN A 55 0.52 18.98 -6.96
CA ASN A 55 1.14 19.64 -8.09
C ASN A 55 0.14 20.43 -8.92
N ALA A 56 -1.07 19.88 -9.08
CA ALA A 56 -2.12 20.56 -9.83
C ALA A 56 -2.62 21.83 -9.12
N LEU A 57 -2.60 21.82 -7.77
CA LEU A 57 -3.06 22.97 -6.99
C LEU A 57 -1.99 24.03 -6.79
N LEU A 58 -0.74 23.66 -6.91
CA LEU A 58 0.37 24.60 -6.80
C LEU A 58 0.73 25.19 -8.14
#